data_c25d9cbee156d3dee1ca8aaac832b76e
#
_entry.id   c25d9cbee156d3dee1ca8aaac832b76e
#
_cell.length_a   1.000
_cell.length_b   1.000
_cell.length_c   1.000
_cell.angle_alpha   90.00
_cell.angle_beta   90.00
_cell.angle_gamma   90.00
#
_symmetry.space_group_name_H-M   'P 1'
#
loop_
_entity.id
_entity.type
_entity.pdbx_description
1 polymer ?
#
loop_
_entity_poly.entity_id
_entity_poly.type
_entity_poly.pdbx_seq_one_letter_code
_entity_poly.pdbx_strand_id
1 'polypeptide(L)'
;MIKVFLVEDEVIMRKGIKNHIPWEKEGLEFVGEASDGELAYPLIKKTKPDILITDIKMPFMDGLELSSLVKKEFPNIKIIILSGYNEFDYAKRAISIGITDYLLKPVSRGKL
;
A
#
# COMPACT_ATOMS: atom_id res chain seq x y z
N MET A 1 -7.92 -5.07 16.17
CA MET A 1 -6.60 -4.94 15.50
C MET A 1 -6.66 -3.97 14.35
N ILE A 2 -5.55 -3.35 14.05
CA ILE A 2 -5.44 -2.45 12.89
C ILE A 2 -5.32 -3.30 11.63
N LYS A 3 -6.20 -3.08 10.67
CA LYS A 3 -6.25 -3.86 9.44
C LYS A 3 -5.35 -3.29 8.37
N VAL A 4 -4.56 -4.14 7.73
CA VAL A 4 -3.59 -3.75 6.69
C VAL A 4 -3.88 -4.47 5.39
N PHE A 5 -3.89 -3.70 4.28
CA PHE A 5 -4.04 -4.23 2.93
C PHE A 5 -2.78 -3.89 2.11
N LEU A 6 -2.29 -4.86 1.34
CA LEU A 6 -1.05 -4.70 0.55
C LEU A 6 -1.32 -4.79 -0.94
N VAL A 7 -0.83 -3.82 -1.70
CA VAL A 7 -0.88 -3.85 -3.17
C VAL A 7 0.53 -3.78 -3.73
N GLU A 8 0.95 -4.83 -4.40
CA GLU A 8 2.29 -4.96 -4.96
C GLU A 8 2.24 -5.91 -6.16
N ASP A 9 2.71 -5.46 -7.31
CA ASP A 9 2.65 -6.27 -8.54
C ASP A 9 3.70 -7.38 -8.61
N GLU A 10 4.83 -7.22 -7.95
CA GLU A 10 5.86 -8.26 -7.92
C GLU A 10 5.52 -9.34 -6.90
N VAL A 11 5.32 -10.57 -7.39
CA VAL A 11 4.91 -11.70 -6.54
C VAL A 11 5.89 -11.95 -5.40
N ILE A 12 7.20 -11.93 -5.70
CA ILE A 12 8.23 -12.22 -4.70
C ILE A 12 8.23 -11.14 -3.61
N MET A 13 8.18 -9.87 -3.98
CA MET A 13 8.12 -8.76 -3.03
C MET A 13 6.86 -8.83 -2.19
N ARG A 14 5.71 -9.09 -2.81
CA ARG A 14 4.43 -9.19 -2.11
C ARG A 14 4.44 -10.31 -1.07
N LYS A 15 4.90 -11.50 -1.47
CA LYS A 15 5.02 -12.63 -0.56
C LYS A 15 6.03 -12.37 0.55
N GLY A 16 7.14 -11.71 0.21
CA GLY A 16 8.15 -11.35 1.20
C GLY A 16 7.59 -10.46 2.29
N ILE A 17 6.89 -9.40 1.92
CA ILE A 17 6.29 -8.49 2.89
C ILE A 17 5.25 -9.23 3.73
N LYS A 18 4.36 -9.98 3.07
CA LYS A 18 3.30 -10.72 3.76
C LYS A 18 3.85 -11.72 4.78
N ASN A 19 4.89 -12.46 4.40
CA ASN A 19 5.36 -13.59 5.19
C ASN A 19 6.43 -13.25 6.23
N HIS A 20 7.14 -12.12 6.05
CA HIS A 20 8.26 -11.77 6.93
C HIS A 20 7.90 -10.76 8.03
N ILE A 21 6.75 -10.12 7.94
CA ILE A 21 6.30 -9.20 8.96
C ILE A 21 5.41 -9.94 9.95
N PRO A 22 5.71 -9.87 11.26
CA PRO A 22 4.88 -10.53 12.28
C PRO A 22 3.67 -9.66 12.60
N TRP A 23 2.69 -9.60 11.71
CA TRP A 23 1.54 -8.71 11.80
C TRP A 23 0.86 -8.75 13.17
N GLU A 24 0.54 -9.96 13.64
CA GLU A 24 -0.18 -10.11 14.92
C GLU A 24 0.62 -9.59 16.10
N LYS A 25 1.93 -9.83 16.10
CA LYS A 25 2.81 -9.36 17.19
C LYS A 25 2.87 -7.84 17.23
N GLU A 26 2.68 -7.18 16.10
CA GLU A 26 2.70 -5.73 16.00
C GLU A 26 1.29 -5.13 16.19
N GLY A 27 0.30 -5.93 16.55
CA GLY A 27 -1.06 -5.46 16.72
C GLY A 27 -1.80 -5.22 15.42
N LEU A 28 -1.35 -5.84 14.34
CA LEU A 28 -1.90 -5.66 12.99
C LEU A 28 -2.57 -6.92 12.49
N GLU A 29 -3.54 -6.74 11.61
CA GLU A 29 -4.23 -7.84 10.95
C GLU A 29 -4.06 -7.67 9.42
N PHE A 30 -3.45 -8.64 8.77
CA PHE A 30 -3.29 -8.64 7.31
C PHE A 30 -4.60 -9.10 6.69
N VAL A 31 -5.36 -8.18 6.09
CA VAL A 31 -6.73 -8.50 5.63
C VAL A 31 -6.84 -8.77 4.14
N GLY A 32 -5.80 -8.50 3.36
CA GLY A 32 -5.84 -8.80 1.94
C GLY A 32 -4.66 -8.27 1.17
N GLU A 33 -4.56 -8.72 -0.07
CA GLU A 33 -3.52 -8.32 -1.01
C GLU A 33 -4.03 -8.33 -2.44
N ALA A 34 -3.37 -7.56 -3.30
CA ALA A 34 -3.68 -7.54 -4.72
C ALA A 34 -2.42 -7.19 -5.53
N SER A 35 -2.43 -7.52 -6.81
CA SER A 35 -1.29 -7.28 -7.70
C SER A 35 -1.37 -5.95 -8.44
N ASP A 36 -2.50 -5.26 -8.41
CA ASP A 36 -2.65 -3.94 -9.03
C ASP A 36 -3.82 -3.19 -8.40
N GLY A 37 -3.92 -1.90 -8.75
CA GLY A 37 -4.95 -1.04 -8.16
C GLY A 37 -6.36 -1.38 -8.59
N GLU A 38 -6.52 -1.89 -9.80
CA GLU A 38 -7.84 -2.24 -10.32
C GLU A 38 -8.44 -3.42 -9.57
N LEU A 39 -7.61 -4.45 -9.29
CA LEU A 39 -8.01 -5.58 -8.48
C LEU A 39 -8.17 -5.20 -7.01
N ALA A 40 -7.33 -4.30 -6.53
CA ALA A 40 -7.32 -3.91 -5.12
C ALA A 40 -8.57 -3.13 -4.71
N TYR A 41 -9.03 -2.22 -5.54
CA TYR A 41 -10.08 -1.27 -5.16
C TYR A 41 -11.35 -1.94 -4.61
N PRO A 42 -11.97 -2.91 -5.32
CA PRO A 42 -13.15 -3.59 -4.77
C PRO A 42 -12.87 -4.36 -3.49
N LEU A 43 -11.67 -4.94 -3.35
CA LEU A 43 -11.29 -5.66 -2.14
C LEU A 43 -11.08 -4.72 -0.96
N ILE A 44 -10.53 -3.53 -1.21
CA ILE A 44 -10.38 -2.50 -0.19
C ILE A 44 -11.73 -2.03 0.31
N LYS A 45 -12.68 -1.84 -0.59
CA LYS A 45 -14.06 -1.45 -0.23
C LYS A 45 -14.73 -2.52 0.64
N LYS A 46 -14.43 -3.78 0.39
CA LYS A 46 -15.00 -4.90 1.13
C LYS A 46 -14.34 -5.08 2.50
N THR A 47 -13.03 -4.99 2.57
CA THR A 47 -12.27 -5.25 3.82
C THR A 47 -12.15 -4.03 4.72
N LYS A 48 -12.27 -2.83 4.17
CA LYS A 48 -12.17 -1.56 4.90
C LYS A 48 -10.92 -1.49 5.79
N PRO A 49 -9.71 -1.57 5.19
CA PRO A 49 -8.49 -1.56 6.00
C PRO A 49 -8.24 -0.19 6.62
N ASP A 50 -7.46 -0.18 7.69
CA ASP A 50 -7.02 1.06 8.34
C ASP A 50 -5.76 1.60 7.68
N ILE A 51 -4.92 0.70 7.14
CA ILE A 51 -3.66 1.05 6.48
C ILE A 51 -3.61 0.38 5.11
N LEU A 52 -3.27 1.17 4.10
CA LEU A 52 -3.01 0.68 2.75
C LEU A 52 -1.52 0.84 2.46
N ILE A 53 -0.86 -0.27 2.13
CA ILE A 53 0.53 -0.26 1.66
C ILE A 53 0.47 -0.55 0.17
N THR A 54 0.95 0.35 -0.67
CA THR A 54 0.87 0.16 -2.12
C THR A 54 2.14 0.57 -2.84
N ASP A 55 2.49 -0.20 -3.87
CA ASP A 55 3.50 0.19 -4.85
C ASP A 55 2.96 1.35 -5.69
N ILE A 56 3.84 2.07 -6.39
CA ILE A 56 3.44 3.14 -7.30
C ILE A 56 3.15 2.57 -8.68
N LYS A 57 4.17 2.00 -9.31
CA LYS A 57 4.07 1.53 -10.69
C LYS A 57 3.48 0.13 -10.74
N MET A 58 2.25 0.06 -11.21
CA MET A 58 1.52 -1.18 -11.40
C MET A 58 0.72 -1.09 -12.68
N PRO A 59 0.43 -2.23 -13.33
CA PRO A 59 -0.40 -2.21 -14.54
C PRO A 59 -1.83 -1.78 -14.20
N PHE A 60 -2.52 -1.25 -15.20
CA PHE A 60 -3.93 -0.83 -15.18
C PHE A 60 -4.18 0.41 -14.32
N MET A 61 -3.99 0.33 -13.02
CA MET A 61 -4.15 1.46 -12.12
C MET A 61 -2.94 1.55 -11.20
N ASP A 62 -2.20 2.65 -11.25
CA ASP A 62 -1.02 2.81 -10.42
C ASP A 62 -1.40 3.15 -8.97
N GLY A 63 -0.38 3.11 -8.09
CA GLY A 63 -0.61 3.33 -6.66
C GLY A 63 -1.08 4.73 -6.31
N LEU A 64 -0.73 5.73 -7.09
CA LEU A 64 -1.19 7.10 -6.85
C LEU A 64 -2.65 7.28 -7.22
N GLU A 65 -3.07 6.70 -8.35
CA GLU A 65 -4.48 6.71 -8.73
C GLU A 65 -5.32 5.97 -7.70
N LEU A 66 -4.86 4.79 -7.29
CA LEU A 66 -5.52 4.01 -6.25
C LEU A 66 -5.62 4.80 -4.95
N SER A 67 -4.52 5.42 -4.52
CA SER A 67 -4.49 6.21 -3.29
C SER A 67 -5.48 7.37 -3.34
N SER A 68 -5.57 8.04 -4.47
CA SER A 68 -6.51 9.15 -4.67
C SER A 68 -7.96 8.69 -4.52
N LEU A 69 -8.31 7.57 -5.17
CA LEU A 69 -9.66 7.01 -5.08
C LEU A 69 -10.00 6.57 -3.66
N VAL A 70 -9.07 5.88 -3.02
CA VAL A 70 -9.27 5.35 -1.68
C VAL A 70 -9.40 6.47 -0.66
N LYS A 71 -8.59 7.53 -0.77
CA LYS A 71 -8.67 8.69 0.13
C LYS A 71 -10.00 9.42 0.02
N LYS A 72 -10.56 9.51 -1.17
CA LYS A 72 -11.87 10.13 -1.37
C LYS A 72 -12.97 9.38 -0.63
N GLU A 73 -12.94 8.05 -0.69
CA GLU A 73 -13.97 7.22 -0.10
C GLU A 73 -13.74 6.95 1.38
N PHE A 74 -12.48 6.84 1.78
CA PHE A 74 -12.08 6.55 3.16
C PHE A 74 -11.06 7.60 3.64
N PRO A 75 -11.52 8.81 4.02
CA PRO A 75 -10.60 9.93 4.33
C PRO A 75 -9.64 9.65 5.48
N ASN A 76 -9.99 8.73 6.38
CA ASN A 76 -9.18 8.43 7.55
C ASN A 76 -8.15 7.33 7.35
N ILE A 77 -8.13 6.70 6.16
CA ILE A 77 -7.16 5.64 5.89
C ILE A 77 -5.75 6.21 5.86
N LYS A 78 -4.80 5.42 6.38
CA LYS A 78 -3.37 5.75 6.30
C LYS A 78 -2.80 5.06 5.09
N ILE A 79 -2.02 5.78 4.28
CA ILE A 79 -1.45 5.23 3.06
C ILE A 79 0.07 5.31 3.13
N ILE A 80 0.72 4.15 2.91
CA ILE A 80 2.16 4.04 2.83
C ILE A 80 2.52 3.65 1.40
N ILE A 81 3.36 4.45 0.77
CA ILE A 81 3.79 4.23 -0.61
C ILE A 81 5.14 3.53 -0.62
N LEU A 82 5.25 2.45 -1.40
CA LEU A 82 6.51 1.77 -1.68
C LEU A 82 7.02 2.23 -3.03
N SER A 83 8.30 2.58 -3.13
CA SER A 83 8.84 3.15 -4.35
C SER A 83 10.28 2.74 -4.62
N GLY A 84 10.66 2.69 -5.89
CA GLY A 84 12.04 2.53 -6.32
C GLY A 84 12.75 3.88 -6.46
N TYR A 85 14.04 3.83 -6.76
CA TYR A 85 14.89 5.03 -6.84
C TYR A 85 14.44 6.07 -7.85
N ASN A 86 13.86 5.63 -8.97
CA ASN A 86 13.54 6.51 -10.08
C ASN A 86 12.15 7.10 -10.02
N GLU A 87 11.51 7.05 -8.85
CA GLU A 87 10.12 7.46 -8.72
C GLU A 87 9.96 8.75 -7.91
N PHE A 88 11.00 9.59 -7.93
CA PHE A 88 11.01 10.85 -7.16
C PHE A 88 9.85 11.79 -7.53
N ASP A 89 9.53 11.89 -8.81
CA ASP A 89 8.43 12.74 -9.26
C ASP A 89 7.07 12.25 -8.75
N TYR A 90 6.93 10.95 -8.60
CA TYR A 90 5.73 10.36 -8.01
C TYR A 90 5.59 10.72 -6.53
N ALA A 91 6.72 10.82 -5.82
CA ALA A 91 6.70 11.22 -4.41
C ALA A 91 6.09 12.61 -4.22
N LYS A 92 6.41 13.55 -5.13
CA LYS A 92 5.85 14.90 -5.10
C LYS A 92 4.33 14.89 -5.29
N ARG A 93 3.85 14.08 -6.21
CA ARG A 93 2.41 13.92 -6.44
C ARG A 93 1.71 13.29 -5.24
N ALA A 94 2.40 12.35 -4.59
CA ALA A 94 1.85 11.67 -3.43
C ALA A 94 1.57 12.62 -2.27
N ILE A 95 2.40 13.62 -2.07
CA ILE A 95 2.20 14.63 -1.03
C ILE A 95 0.85 15.33 -1.22
N SER A 96 0.50 15.68 -2.44
CA SER A 96 -0.76 16.38 -2.74
C SER A 96 -1.99 15.47 -2.53
N ILE A 97 -1.82 14.16 -2.58
CA ILE A 97 -2.90 13.19 -2.35
C ILE A 97 -3.16 12.97 -0.85
N GLY A 98 -2.17 13.28 -0.02
CA GLY A 98 -2.30 13.11 1.43
C GLY A 98 -1.88 11.75 1.92
N ILE A 99 -0.79 11.20 1.37
CA ILE A 99 -0.24 9.93 1.86
C ILE A 99 0.40 10.12 3.24
N THR A 100 0.43 9.04 4.00
CA THR A 100 0.97 9.07 5.37
C THR A 100 2.48 8.91 5.38
N ASP A 101 3.03 8.03 4.54
CA ASP A 101 4.46 7.77 4.53
C ASP A 101 4.90 7.26 3.16
N TYR A 102 6.21 7.26 2.96
CA TYR A 102 6.83 6.92 1.68
C TYR A 102 8.11 6.14 1.96
N LEU A 103 8.16 4.87 1.51
CA LEU A 103 9.28 3.98 1.76
C LEU A 103 9.97 3.57 0.45
N LEU A 104 11.29 3.52 0.47
CA LEU A 104 12.07 3.05 -0.67
C LEU A 104 12.22 1.52 -0.61
N LYS A 105 12.11 0.89 -1.77
CA LYS A 105 12.38 -0.54 -1.92
C LYS A 105 13.90 -0.79 -1.89
N PRO A 106 14.37 -1.91 -1.39
CA PRO A 106 13.62 -2.97 -0.72
C PRO A 106 13.19 -2.59 0.69
N VAL A 107 12.03 -3.08 1.11
CA VAL A 107 11.49 -2.77 2.42
C VAL A 107 11.93 -3.80 3.44
N SER A 108 12.53 -3.36 4.52
CA SER A 108 12.90 -4.22 5.64
C SER A 108 11.85 -4.14 6.74
N ARG A 109 11.80 -5.17 7.58
CA ARG A 109 10.87 -5.25 8.71
C ARG A 109 10.94 -4.00 9.60
N GLY A 110 12.15 -3.49 9.84
CA GLY A 110 12.33 -2.35 10.73
C GLY A 110 11.81 -1.03 10.18
N LYS A 111 11.51 -0.95 8.88
CA LYS A 111 11.02 0.27 8.26
C LYS A 111 9.49 0.34 8.18
N LEU A 112 8.83 -0.78 8.33
CA LEU A 112 7.38 -0.81 8.37
C LEU A 112 6.87 -0.62 9.79
#